data_b87ff3155c5024e9a506fcfa9911806a
#
_entry.id   b87ff3155c5024e9a506fcfa9911806a
#
_cell.length_a   1.000
_cell.length_b   1.000
_cell.length_c   1.000
_cell.angle_alpha   90.00
_cell.angle_beta   90.00
_cell.angle_gamma   90.00
#
_symmetry.space_group_name_H-M   'P 1'
#
loop_
_entity.id
_entity.type
_entity.pdbx_description
1 polymer ?
#
loop_
_entity_poly.entity_id
_entity_poly.type
_entity_poly.pdbx_seq_one_letter_code
_entity_poly.pdbx_strand_id
1 'polypeptide(L)'
;MFSDISAFRRDPLAFFAARGGEANEGLVRLRLGPHPIYLVADRELVKPIFKASEEEIDKGRFVQKMSAVIGTNSLTLSGTAHRERRAAIHEQLARGISSSYVPQISSIIRECIVRMISARSFDAHATMSALTLRVICDTLFGRGALSRGDEAALINAIKLVEDDLADRMFRVLPDWPWAAFRKRQRLQTGRRIMTHVVERSRHRAANASILKSLEDLRLDSEALRDEILLIMLAGHHTTGSAATWLLYFLATQPDLANALADEAASVTDARGDIDSTKLTKAPLSRAATLEVLRLYPSSYWYSRETKRPVELGGVKLRAGTSLIVSPWHLHRDARYWTDPLTFNTARLHMSNKAYVPFGSGTRACVGMGLAIMEMQLLALEIASSCSLAIPSRPDVMDPKPSITLIPPVMRIEIQPRAMPAVASSRLTA
;
A
#
# COMPACT_ATOMS: atom_id res chain seq x y z
N MET A 1 1.47 -27.47 -19.11
CA MET A 1 2.43 -26.39 -18.92
C MET A 1 1.74 -25.03 -18.83
N PHE A 2 0.63 -24.82 -19.56
CA PHE A 2 -0.07 -23.53 -19.66
C PHE A 2 -1.55 -23.58 -19.26
N SER A 3 -1.99 -24.66 -18.58
CA SER A 3 -3.41 -24.90 -18.27
C SER A 3 -4.04 -23.84 -17.38
N ASP A 4 -3.25 -23.16 -16.55
CA ASP A 4 -3.74 -22.21 -15.57
C ASP A 4 -3.75 -20.75 -16.08
N ILE A 5 -3.15 -20.48 -17.26
CA ILE A 5 -3.02 -19.10 -17.78
C ILE A 5 -4.38 -18.45 -18.04
N SER A 6 -5.32 -19.19 -18.63
CA SER A 6 -6.64 -18.64 -18.95
C SER A 6 -7.40 -18.23 -17.69
N ALA A 7 -7.41 -19.08 -16.66
CA ALA A 7 -8.05 -18.80 -15.38
C ALA A 7 -7.38 -17.61 -14.66
N PHE A 8 -6.04 -17.61 -14.59
CA PHE A 8 -5.27 -16.52 -14.00
C PHE A 8 -5.51 -15.18 -14.70
N ARG A 9 -5.56 -15.15 -16.03
CA ARG A 9 -5.81 -13.91 -16.78
C ARG A 9 -7.23 -13.40 -16.66
N ARG A 10 -8.21 -14.29 -16.47
CA ARG A 10 -9.61 -13.92 -16.30
C ARG A 10 -9.84 -13.26 -14.93
N ASP A 11 -9.36 -13.91 -13.89
CA ASP A 11 -9.50 -13.44 -12.51
C ASP A 11 -8.36 -13.99 -11.64
N PRO A 12 -7.28 -13.20 -11.43
CA PRO A 12 -6.17 -13.61 -10.58
C PRO A 12 -6.56 -13.88 -9.14
N LEU A 13 -7.58 -13.18 -8.62
CA LEU A 13 -8.01 -13.28 -7.22
C LEU A 13 -8.76 -14.59 -6.98
N ALA A 14 -9.76 -14.87 -7.82
CA ALA A 14 -10.47 -16.15 -7.80
C ALA A 14 -9.53 -17.32 -8.05
N PHE A 15 -8.56 -17.15 -8.96
CA PHE A 15 -7.55 -18.16 -9.26
C PHE A 15 -6.70 -18.51 -8.03
N PHE A 16 -6.17 -17.51 -7.31
CA PHE A 16 -5.38 -17.77 -6.11
C PHE A 16 -6.23 -18.38 -4.98
N ALA A 17 -7.48 -17.96 -4.82
CA ALA A 17 -8.39 -18.51 -3.84
C ALA A 17 -8.69 -19.99 -4.13
N ALA A 18 -9.06 -20.32 -5.37
CA ALA A 18 -9.36 -21.67 -5.79
C ALA A 18 -8.14 -22.61 -5.67
N ARG A 19 -6.98 -22.19 -6.23
CA ARG A 19 -5.77 -23.02 -6.19
C ARG A 19 -5.23 -23.23 -4.78
N GLY A 20 -5.34 -22.22 -3.91
CA GLY A 20 -4.96 -22.34 -2.51
C GLY A 20 -5.91 -23.23 -1.71
N GLY A 21 -7.21 -23.19 -2.02
CA GLY A 21 -8.22 -24.03 -1.38
C GLY A 21 -8.15 -25.51 -1.79
N GLU A 22 -7.61 -25.83 -2.99
CA GLU A 22 -7.39 -27.22 -3.42
C GLU A 22 -6.28 -27.93 -2.62
N ALA A 23 -5.40 -27.16 -1.98
CA ALA A 23 -4.31 -27.71 -1.21
C ALA A 23 -4.70 -27.87 0.24
N ASN A 24 -4.65 -29.09 0.76
CA ASN A 24 -4.79 -29.31 2.19
C ASN A 24 -3.61 -28.72 2.97
N GLU A 25 -2.40 -28.77 2.39
CA GLU A 25 -1.16 -28.26 3.02
C GLU A 25 -0.08 -27.96 1.96
N GLY A 26 0.89 -27.11 2.32
CA GLY A 26 2.15 -26.98 1.59
C GLY A 26 2.15 -26.06 0.38
N LEU A 27 2.70 -26.57 -0.73
CA LEU A 27 2.94 -25.83 -1.97
C LEU A 27 2.09 -26.38 -3.13
N VAL A 28 1.37 -25.49 -3.81
CA VAL A 28 0.57 -25.85 -5.01
C VAL A 28 1.29 -25.43 -6.26
N ARG A 29 1.56 -26.38 -7.16
CA ARG A 29 2.19 -26.05 -8.44
C ARG A 29 1.22 -25.32 -9.36
N LEU A 30 1.64 -24.13 -9.85
CA LEU A 30 0.90 -23.35 -10.84
C LEU A 30 1.49 -23.59 -12.24
N ARG A 31 0.62 -23.81 -13.23
CA ARG A 31 1.01 -24.10 -14.63
C ARG A 31 0.88 -22.84 -15.50
N LEU A 32 1.63 -21.79 -15.12
CA LEU A 32 1.61 -20.46 -15.75
C LEU A 32 2.75 -20.25 -16.77
N GLY A 33 3.43 -21.31 -17.21
CA GLY A 33 4.51 -21.23 -18.17
C GLY A 33 5.57 -22.31 -17.96
N PRO A 34 6.73 -22.20 -18.64
CA PRO A 34 7.79 -23.22 -18.58
C PRO A 34 8.56 -23.22 -17.25
N HIS A 35 8.52 -22.11 -16.49
CA HIS A 35 9.18 -22.01 -15.21
C HIS A 35 8.35 -22.65 -14.10
N PRO A 36 8.98 -23.31 -13.11
CA PRO A 36 8.28 -23.82 -11.95
C PRO A 36 7.81 -22.67 -11.07
N ILE A 37 6.50 -22.59 -10.85
CA ILE A 37 5.85 -21.61 -9.99
C ILE A 37 4.99 -22.36 -9.00
N TYR A 38 5.11 -22.03 -7.71
CA TYR A 38 4.29 -22.62 -6.67
C TYR A 38 3.57 -21.52 -5.87
N LEU A 39 2.30 -21.75 -5.59
CA LEU A 39 1.54 -20.98 -4.60
C LEU A 39 1.80 -21.56 -3.21
N VAL A 40 2.08 -20.70 -2.25
CA VAL A 40 2.24 -21.06 -0.84
C VAL A 40 0.86 -21.09 -0.20
N ALA A 41 0.33 -22.29 0.00
CA ALA A 41 -1.01 -22.50 0.55
C ALA A 41 -1.01 -22.71 2.08
N ASP A 42 0.15 -22.96 2.67
CA ASP A 42 0.31 -23.13 4.12
C ASP A 42 0.96 -21.90 4.77
N ARG A 43 0.29 -21.37 5.81
CA ARG A 43 0.80 -20.23 6.58
C ARG A 43 2.13 -20.53 7.29
N GLU A 44 2.41 -21.79 7.61
CA GLU A 44 3.65 -22.17 8.31
C GLU A 44 4.88 -22.01 7.42
N LEU A 45 4.71 -22.09 6.10
CA LEU A 45 5.78 -21.87 5.12
C LEU A 45 6.07 -20.39 4.84
N VAL A 46 5.15 -19.50 5.18
CA VAL A 46 5.28 -18.06 4.87
C VAL A 46 6.49 -17.45 5.56
N LYS A 47 6.61 -17.64 6.87
CA LYS A 47 7.72 -17.06 7.66
C LYS A 47 9.09 -17.63 7.26
N PRO A 48 9.29 -18.93 7.07
CA PRO A 48 10.52 -19.49 6.52
C PRO A 48 10.93 -18.86 5.19
N ILE A 49 10.00 -18.72 4.24
CA ILE A 49 10.26 -18.14 2.92
C ILE A 49 10.69 -16.67 3.02
N PHE A 50 10.03 -15.87 3.85
CA PHE A 50 10.36 -14.45 4.01
C PHE A 50 11.62 -14.19 4.84
N LYS A 51 12.04 -15.13 5.70
CA LYS A 51 13.23 -15.04 6.55
C LYS A 51 14.45 -15.73 5.97
N ALA A 52 14.29 -16.48 4.88
CA ALA A 52 15.41 -17.12 4.20
C ALA A 52 16.49 -16.07 3.81
N SER A 53 17.72 -16.49 3.78
CA SER A 53 18.82 -15.64 3.29
C SER A 53 18.61 -15.28 1.81
N GLU A 54 19.10 -14.12 1.37
CA GLU A 54 19.02 -13.71 -0.04
C GLU A 54 19.77 -14.67 -0.98
N GLU A 55 20.72 -15.46 -0.44
CA GLU A 55 21.43 -16.51 -1.17
C GLU A 55 20.60 -17.76 -1.38
N GLU A 56 19.60 -17.99 -0.53
CA GLU A 56 18.67 -19.12 -0.66
C GLU A 56 17.43 -18.75 -1.43
N ILE A 57 16.76 -17.68 -1.01
CA ILE A 57 15.48 -17.22 -1.58
C ILE A 57 15.49 -15.69 -1.65
N ASP A 58 15.41 -15.14 -2.86
CA ASP A 58 15.34 -13.69 -3.07
C ASP A 58 14.14 -13.34 -3.95
N LYS A 59 14.03 -12.10 -4.38
CA LYS A 59 12.90 -11.49 -5.10
C LYS A 59 12.56 -12.13 -6.44
N GLY A 60 13.55 -12.56 -7.19
CA GLY A 60 13.37 -13.25 -8.46
C GLY A 60 12.91 -12.38 -9.63
N ARG A 61 12.57 -13.08 -10.71
CA ARG A 61 12.30 -12.51 -12.05
C ARG A 61 11.14 -11.53 -12.13
N PHE A 62 10.12 -11.65 -11.27
CA PHE A 62 9.01 -10.70 -11.30
C PHE A 62 9.45 -9.30 -10.90
N VAL A 63 10.27 -9.18 -9.86
CA VAL A 63 10.82 -7.89 -9.42
C VAL A 63 11.86 -7.37 -10.43
N GLN A 64 12.64 -8.27 -11.07
CA GLN A 64 13.56 -7.88 -12.14
C GLN A 64 12.81 -7.26 -13.35
N LYS A 65 11.62 -7.77 -13.69
CA LYS A 65 10.79 -7.13 -14.73
C LYS A 65 10.34 -5.71 -14.35
N MET A 66 10.11 -5.47 -13.06
CA MET A 66 9.75 -4.14 -12.58
C MET A 66 10.92 -3.15 -12.69
N SER A 67 12.19 -3.60 -12.53
CA SER A 67 13.35 -2.72 -12.60
C SER A 67 13.48 -1.98 -13.93
N ALA A 68 13.00 -2.57 -15.03
CA ALA A 68 12.97 -1.90 -16.31
C ALA A 68 12.08 -0.64 -16.34
N VAL A 69 11.12 -0.54 -15.41
CA VAL A 69 10.19 0.59 -15.29
C VAL A 69 10.56 1.51 -14.15
N ILE A 70 10.76 0.96 -12.95
CA ILE A 70 11.02 1.75 -11.73
C ILE A 70 12.52 1.94 -11.44
N GLY A 71 13.40 1.35 -12.26
CA GLY A 71 14.84 1.51 -12.13
C GLY A 71 15.47 0.72 -10.99
N THR A 72 16.63 1.20 -10.52
CA THR A 72 17.45 0.56 -9.49
C THR A 72 17.22 1.22 -8.14
N ASN A 73 16.46 0.56 -7.26
CA ASN A 73 16.04 1.09 -5.97
C ASN A 73 16.01 0.01 -4.89
N SER A 74 15.64 0.36 -3.66
CA SER A 74 15.59 -0.57 -2.52
C SER A 74 14.69 -1.79 -2.73
N LEU A 75 13.66 -1.71 -3.58
CA LEU A 75 12.86 -2.88 -3.97
C LEU A 75 13.64 -3.82 -4.91
N THR A 76 14.39 -3.29 -5.87
CA THR A 76 15.07 -4.08 -6.91
C THR A 76 16.49 -4.52 -6.52
N LEU A 77 17.14 -3.83 -5.60
CA LEU A 77 18.46 -4.13 -5.07
C LEU A 77 18.46 -5.29 -4.05
N SER A 78 19.61 -5.96 -3.92
CA SER A 78 19.91 -6.97 -2.90
C SER A 78 21.21 -6.62 -2.18
N GLY A 79 21.53 -7.34 -1.10
CA GLY A 79 22.80 -7.20 -0.37
C GLY A 79 22.92 -5.87 0.38
N THR A 80 24.14 -5.35 0.44
CA THR A 80 24.49 -4.15 1.23
C THR A 80 23.76 -2.90 0.74
N ALA A 81 23.74 -2.65 -0.57
CA ALA A 81 23.08 -1.48 -1.14
C ALA A 81 21.57 -1.42 -0.79
N HIS A 82 20.89 -2.57 -0.77
CA HIS A 82 19.52 -2.65 -0.27
C HIS A 82 19.41 -2.26 1.20
N ARG A 83 20.30 -2.84 2.05
CA ARG A 83 20.26 -2.60 3.50
C ARG A 83 20.50 -1.13 3.85
N GLU A 84 21.47 -0.49 3.21
CA GLU A 84 21.80 0.93 3.43
C GLU A 84 20.65 1.85 3.07
N ARG A 85 20.08 1.72 1.85
CA ARG A 85 18.94 2.54 1.43
C ARG A 85 17.73 2.32 2.32
N ARG A 86 17.45 1.06 2.64
CA ARG A 86 16.35 0.72 3.53
C ARG A 86 16.52 1.29 4.94
N ALA A 87 17.75 1.25 5.50
CA ALA A 87 18.05 1.80 6.82
C ALA A 87 17.81 3.30 6.87
N ALA A 88 18.26 4.06 5.88
CA ALA A 88 18.06 5.50 5.80
C ALA A 88 16.56 5.88 5.76
N ILE A 89 15.77 5.16 4.95
CA ILE A 89 14.32 5.39 4.87
C ILE A 89 13.65 5.02 6.19
N HIS A 90 13.99 3.85 6.76
CA HIS A 90 13.38 3.37 7.99
C HIS A 90 13.65 4.28 9.18
N GLU A 91 14.88 4.76 9.33
CA GLU A 91 15.27 5.66 10.42
C GLU A 91 14.49 6.97 10.36
N GLN A 92 14.35 7.56 9.17
CA GLN A 92 13.59 8.79 9.00
C GLN A 92 12.09 8.59 9.26
N LEU A 93 11.50 7.49 8.79
CA LEU A 93 10.10 7.16 9.07
C LEU A 93 9.87 6.95 10.57
N ALA A 94 10.76 6.23 11.25
CA ALA A 94 10.65 6.00 12.69
C ALA A 94 10.72 7.30 13.50
N ARG A 95 11.64 8.22 13.15
CA ARG A 95 11.73 9.55 13.77
C ARG A 95 10.45 10.35 13.57
N GLY A 96 9.93 10.41 12.33
CA GLY A 96 8.73 11.16 12.01
C GLY A 96 7.49 10.63 12.73
N ILE A 97 7.32 9.31 12.82
CA ILE A 97 6.21 8.66 13.52
C ILE A 97 6.22 9.02 15.02
N SER A 98 7.40 9.07 15.64
CA SER A 98 7.53 9.39 17.06
C SER A 98 7.40 10.86 17.40
N SER A 99 7.51 11.79 16.43
CA SER A 99 7.64 13.21 16.72
C SER A 99 6.69 14.15 15.97
N SER A 100 6.55 14.01 14.66
CA SER A 100 5.98 15.08 13.83
C SER A 100 4.85 14.66 12.87
N TYR A 101 4.73 13.39 12.51
CA TYR A 101 3.80 13.00 11.46
C TYR A 101 2.33 13.04 11.88
N VAL A 102 1.99 12.80 13.16
CA VAL A 102 0.59 12.83 13.61
C VAL A 102 -0.05 14.19 13.34
N PRO A 103 0.45 15.32 13.85
CA PRO A 103 -0.19 16.62 13.59
C PRO A 103 -0.14 17.01 12.09
N GLN A 104 0.92 16.64 11.38
CA GLN A 104 1.07 16.92 9.95
C GLN A 104 0.01 16.18 9.13
N ILE A 105 -0.16 14.87 9.33
CA ILE A 105 -1.11 14.05 8.60
C ILE A 105 -2.54 14.42 8.99
N SER A 106 -2.85 14.65 10.28
CA SER A 106 -4.15 15.13 10.71
C SER A 106 -4.53 16.45 10.02
N SER A 107 -3.61 17.39 9.87
CA SER A 107 -3.85 18.63 9.13
C SER A 107 -4.24 18.37 7.68
N ILE A 108 -3.52 17.49 6.98
CA ILE A 108 -3.83 17.11 5.58
C ILE A 108 -5.21 16.44 5.48
N ILE A 109 -5.52 15.55 6.41
CA ILE A 109 -6.82 14.85 6.45
C ILE A 109 -7.94 15.85 6.67
N ARG A 110 -7.82 16.78 7.62
CA ARG A 110 -8.83 17.82 7.90
C ARG A 110 -9.05 18.75 6.71
N GLU A 111 -7.98 19.17 6.02
CA GLU A 111 -8.11 19.94 4.78
C GLU A 111 -8.87 19.13 3.70
N CYS A 112 -8.66 17.82 3.64
CA CYS A 112 -9.38 16.94 2.73
C CYS A 112 -10.86 16.82 3.13
N ILE A 113 -11.18 16.67 4.43
CA ILE A 113 -12.54 16.60 4.95
C ILE A 113 -13.31 17.87 4.60
N VAL A 114 -12.74 19.05 4.79
CA VAL A 114 -13.38 20.32 4.41
C VAL A 114 -13.74 20.36 2.93
N ARG A 115 -12.85 19.91 2.05
CA ARG A 115 -13.13 19.83 0.60
C ARG A 115 -14.23 18.81 0.28
N MET A 116 -14.22 17.65 0.92
CA MET A 116 -15.24 16.62 0.73
C MET A 116 -16.63 17.12 1.18
N ILE A 117 -16.72 17.78 2.34
CA ILE A 117 -17.97 18.37 2.86
C ILE A 117 -18.49 19.44 1.89
N SER A 118 -17.63 20.32 1.37
CA SER A 118 -17.99 21.35 0.40
C SER A 118 -18.52 20.74 -0.90
N ALA A 119 -17.98 19.61 -1.33
CA ALA A 119 -18.42 18.90 -2.53
C ALA A 119 -19.67 18.04 -2.30
N ARG A 120 -20.04 17.72 -1.06
CA ARG A 120 -21.16 16.87 -0.63
C ARG A 120 -21.10 15.43 -1.11
N SER A 121 -20.50 15.16 -2.26
CA SER A 121 -20.32 13.83 -2.83
C SER A 121 -18.99 13.78 -3.58
N PHE A 122 -18.25 12.69 -3.43
CA PHE A 122 -16.91 12.54 -4.01
C PHE A 122 -16.63 11.10 -4.45
N ASP A 123 -15.69 10.93 -5.38
CA ASP A 123 -15.12 9.63 -5.71
C ASP A 123 -14.13 9.23 -4.60
N ALA A 124 -14.44 8.13 -3.92
CA ALA A 124 -13.68 7.70 -2.76
C ALA A 124 -12.23 7.35 -3.12
N HIS A 125 -12.01 6.60 -4.22
CA HIS A 125 -10.67 6.18 -4.61
C HIS A 125 -9.81 7.34 -5.11
N ALA A 126 -10.35 8.19 -5.97
CA ALA A 126 -9.63 9.36 -6.46
C ALA A 126 -9.24 10.30 -5.31
N THR A 127 -10.17 10.52 -4.35
CA THR A 127 -9.93 11.39 -3.20
C THR A 127 -8.88 10.82 -2.24
N MET A 128 -8.98 9.53 -1.89
CA MET A 128 -8.02 8.89 -1.00
C MET A 128 -6.64 8.78 -1.66
N SER A 129 -6.58 8.50 -2.94
CA SER A 129 -5.33 8.51 -3.69
C SER A 129 -4.66 9.89 -3.67
N ALA A 130 -5.40 10.97 -3.87
CA ALA A 130 -4.85 12.33 -3.78
C ALA A 130 -4.37 12.69 -2.37
N LEU A 131 -5.11 12.25 -1.32
CA LEU A 131 -4.73 12.45 0.07
C LEU A 131 -3.41 11.74 0.39
N THR A 132 -3.30 10.45 0.09
CA THR A 132 -2.12 9.65 0.41
C THR A 132 -0.89 10.09 -0.40
N LEU A 133 -1.09 10.57 -1.64
CA LEU A 133 -0.01 11.18 -2.40
C LEU A 133 0.51 12.45 -1.72
N ARG A 134 -0.37 13.30 -1.20
CA ARG A 134 0.04 14.50 -0.46
C ARG A 134 0.82 14.12 0.80
N VAL A 135 0.35 13.13 1.56
CA VAL A 135 1.04 12.64 2.76
C VAL A 135 2.44 12.14 2.41
N ILE A 136 2.59 11.31 1.38
CA ILE A 136 3.92 10.78 1.00
C ILE A 136 4.83 11.86 0.45
N CYS A 137 4.31 12.85 -0.29
CA CYS A 137 5.09 13.98 -0.75
C CYS A 137 5.61 14.84 0.41
N ASP A 138 4.76 15.17 1.39
CA ASP A 138 5.16 15.95 2.56
C ASP A 138 6.16 15.17 3.45
N THR A 139 6.02 13.84 3.52
CA THR A 139 6.98 12.97 4.22
C THR A 139 8.33 12.89 3.50
N LEU A 140 8.29 12.83 2.17
CA LEU A 140 9.46 12.66 1.32
C LEU A 140 10.29 13.95 1.22
N PHE A 141 9.64 15.09 0.99
CA PHE A 141 10.30 16.37 0.73
C PHE A 141 10.25 17.36 1.90
N GLY A 142 9.36 17.12 2.86
CA GLY A 142 9.02 18.07 3.91
C GLY A 142 7.82 18.95 3.53
N ARG A 143 7.10 19.42 4.54
CA ARG A 143 5.87 20.20 4.37
C ARG A 143 6.14 21.47 3.57
N GLY A 144 5.33 21.69 2.52
CA GLY A 144 5.40 22.90 1.68
C GLY A 144 6.60 22.94 0.71
N ALA A 145 7.40 21.89 0.62
CA ALA A 145 8.52 21.81 -0.33
C ALA A 145 8.05 21.74 -1.80
N LEU A 146 6.87 21.17 -2.04
CA LEU A 146 6.27 21.10 -3.36
C LEU A 146 5.27 22.23 -3.60
N SER A 147 5.35 22.85 -4.77
CA SER A 147 4.28 23.72 -5.26
C SER A 147 3.09 22.89 -5.78
N ARG A 148 1.89 23.47 -5.88
CA ARG A 148 0.74 22.82 -6.51
C ARG A 148 1.02 22.34 -7.93
N GLY A 149 1.85 23.09 -8.68
CA GLY A 149 2.27 22.70 -10.01
C GLY A 149 3.19 21.49 -10.02
N ASP A 150 4.09 21.36 -9.03
CA ASP A 150 4.98 20.22 -8.86
C ASP A 150 4.17 18.98 -8.46
N GLU A 151 3.19 19.10 -7.55
CA GLU A 151 2.29 18.01 -7.19
C GLU A 151 1.53 17.47 -8.42
N ALA A 152 0.94 18.36 -9.22
CA ALA A 152 0.23 17.96 -10.44
C ALA A 152 1.16 17.29 -11.47
N ALA A 153 2.38 17.79 -11.62
CA ALA A 153 3.38 17.20 -12.49
C ALA A 153 3.79 15.79 -12.03
N LEU A 154 3.96 15.59 -10.72
CA LEU A 154 4.26 14.28 -10.14
C LEU A 154 3.11 13.28 -10.33
N ILE A 155 1.86 13.69 -10.12
CA ILE A 155 0.68 12.85 -10.38
C ILE A 155 0.69 12.34 -11.82
N ASN A 156 0.92 13.25 -12.78
CA ASN A 156 0.99 12.87 -14.19
C ASN A 156 2.16 11.93 -14.49
N ALA A 157 3.33 12.19 -13.91
CA ALA A 157 4.51 11.35 -14.08
C ALA A 157 4.30 9.94 -13.50
N ILE A 158 3.73 9.83 -12.31
CA ILE A 158 3.38 8.56 -11.66
C ILE A 158 2.44 7.76 -12.56
N LYS A 159 1.36 8.37 -13.05
CA LYS A 159 0.38 7.70 -13.92
C LYS A 159 1.02 7.13 -15.19
N LEU A 160 1.94 7.87 -15.83
CA LEU A 160 2.67 7.37 -17.00
C LEU A 160 3.51 6.13 -16.70
N VAL A 161 4.13 6.08 -15.51
CA VAL A 161 4.94 4.95 -15.05
C VAL A 161 4.07 3.75 -14.70
N GLU A 162 2.95 3.97 -14.05
CA GLU A 162 2.03 2.92 -13.59
C GLU A 162 1.37 2.17 -14.72
N ASP A 163 0.90 2.90 -15.73
CA ASP A 163 0.28 2.29 -16.92
C ASP A 163 1.25 1.30 -17.59
N ASP A 164 2.56 1.64 -17.65
CA ASP A 164 3.58 0.76 -18.21
C ASP A 164 3.92 -0.41 -17.28
N LEU A 165 3.95 -0.16 -15.97
CA LEU A 165 4.26 -1.18 -14.97
C LEU A 165 3.16 -2.26 -14.89
N ALA A 166 1.90 -1.85 -14.82
CA ALA A 166 0.75 -2.77 -14.80
C ALA A 166 0.71 -3.65 -16.06
N ASP A 167 0.91 -3.03 -17.21
CA ASP A 167 0.92 -3.72 -18.49
C ASP A 167 2.05 -4.77 -18.55
N ARG A 168 3.26 -4.47 -18.11
CA ARG A 168 4.40 -5.41 -18.12
C ARG A 168 4.24 -6.56 -17.13
N MET A 169 3.59 -6.33 -15.98
CA MET A 169 3.38 -7.41 -15.00
C MET A 169 2.52 -8.55 -15.55
N PHE A 170 1.46 -8.21 -16.29
CA PHE A 170 0.48 -9.19 -16.77
C PHE A 170 0.67 -9.59 -18.23
N ARG A 171 1.65 -9.01 -18.92
CA ARG A 171 1.91 -9.31 -20.31
C ARG A 171 2.60 -10.66 -20.50
N VAL A 172 2.04 -11.44 -21.42
CA VAL A 172 2.60 -12.73 -21.83
C VAL A 172 3.36 -12.63 -23.16
N LEU A 173 2.92 -11.75 -24.07
CA LEU A 173 3.52 -11.57 -25.39
C LEU A 173 4.30 -10.25 -25.47
N PRO A 174 5.38 -10.17 -26.25
CA PRO A 174 6.10 -8.93 -26.49
C PRO A 174 5.23 -7.89 -27.22
N ASP A 175 5.53 -6.62 -27.01
CA ASP A 175 4.90 -5.53 -27.76
C ASP A 175 5.31 -5.54 -29.24
N TRP A 176 4.43 -5.05 -30.08
CA TRP A 176 4.81 -4.60 -31.40
C TRP A 176 5.85 -3.47 -31.30
N PRO A 177 6.83 -3.38 -32.22
CA PRO A 177 7.93 -2.41 -32.12
C PRO A 177 7.48 -0.96 -31.90
N TRP A 178 6.42 -0.51 -32.58
CA TRP A 178 5.89 0.84 -32.43
C TRP A 178 5.20 1.05 -31.06
N ALA A 179 4.53 0.04 -30.51
CA ALA A 179 3.92 0.09 -29.18
C ALA A 179 5.01 0.14 -28.10
N ALA A 180 6.05 -0.67 -28.24
CA ALA A 180 7.22 -0.65 -27.37
C ALA A 180 7.92 0.72 -27.38
N PHE A 181 8.06 1.34 -28.57
CA PHE A 181 8.63 2.67 -28.71
C PHE A 181 7.80 3.76 -28.01
N ARG A 182 6.46 3.77 -28.21
CA ARG A 182 5.56 4.73 -27.53
C ARG A 182 5.61 4.59 -26.00
N LYS A 183 5.63 3.35 -25.50
CA LYS A 183 5.74 3.09 -24.05
C LYS A 183 7.07 3.58 -23.49
N ARG A 184 8.17 3.33 -24.22
CA ARG A 184 9.49 3.84 -23.84
C ARG A 184 9.50 5.37 -23.77
N GLN A 185 8.89 6.06 -24.74
CA GLN A 185 8.78 7.52 -24.71
C GLN A 185 7.96 8.01 -23.51
N ARG A 186 6.80 7.40 -23.22
CA ARG A 186 5.99 7.73 -22.05
C ARG A 186 6.77 7.59 -20.74
N LEU A 187 7.44 6.46 -20.57
CA LEU A 187 8.27 6.20 -19.39
C LEU A 187 9.40 7.23 -19.26
N GLN A 188 10.09 7.56 -20.35
CA GLN A 188 11.13 8.59 -20.36
C GLN A 188 10.56 9.97 -20.00
N THR A 189 9.38 10.32 -20.49
CA THR A 189 8.70 11.56 -20.15
C THR A 189 8.37 11.62 -18.66
N GLY A 190 7.76 10.57 -18.09
CA GLY A 190 7.49 10.49 -16.66
C GLY A 190 8.77 10.64 -15.83
N ARG A 191 9.84 9.93 -16.18
CA ARG A 191 11.13 10.03 -15.48
C ARG A 191 11.75 11.43 -15.55
N ARG A 192 11.69 12.11 -16.71
CA ARG A 192 12.19 13.49 -16.86
C ARG A 192 11.42 14.47 -15.96
N ILE A 193 10.09 14.37 -15.95
CA ILE A 193 9.25 15.21 -15.09
C ILE A 193 9.64 15.00 -13.63
N MET A 194 9.78 13.76 -13.19
CA MET A 194 10.18 13.43 -11.80
C MET A 194 11.56 13.98 -11.46
N THR A 195 12.57 13.75 -12.32
CA THR A 195 13.92 14.30 -12.11
C THR A 195 13.86 15.81 -11.92
N HIS A 196 13.14 16.51 -12.80
CA HIS A 196 13.03 17.98 -12.74
C HIS A 196 12.34 18.48 -11.45
N VAL A 197 11.27 17.80 -11.02
CA VAL A 197 10.59 18.16 -9.76
C VAL A 197 11.49 17.88 -8.55
N VAL A 198 12.17 16.73 -8.53
CA VAL A 198 13.10 16.38 -7.45
C VAL A 198 14.22 17.42 -7.35
N GLU A 199 14.86 17.80 -8.45
CA GLU A 199 15.92 18.80 -8.48
C GLU A 199 15.45 20.16 -7.93
N ARG A 200 14.27 20.62 -8.35
CA ARG A 200 13.70 21.87 -7.83
C ARG A 200 13.35 21.79 -6.33
N SER A 201 12.92 20.63 -5.87
CA SER A 201 12.49 20.43 -4.48
C SER A 201 13.67 20.25 -3.52
N ARG A 202 14.84 19.82 -4.00
CA ARG A 202 16.05 19.63 -3.16
C ARG A 202 16.41 20.85 -2.34
N HIS A 203 16.34 22.05 -2.93
CA HIS A 203 16.68 23.30 -2.25
C HIS A 203 15.63 23.76 -1.23
N ARG A 204 14.41 23.19 -1.28
CA ARG A 204 13.30 23.51 -0.38
C ARG A 204 13.05 22.40 0.63
N ALA A 205 13.68 21.23 0.44
CA ALA A 205 13.46 20.07 1.28
C ALA A 205 13.87 20.33 2.72
N ALA A 206 13.02 19.92 3.68
CA ALA A 206 13.34 20.02 5.08
C ALA A 206 14.50 19.10 5.48
N ASN A 207 15.32 19.51 6.43
CA ASN A 207 16.43 18.69 6.94
C ASN A 207 15.97 17.33 7.51
N ALA A 208 14.75 17.26 8.01
CA ALA A 208 14.14 16.03 8.52
C ALA A 208 13.23 15.35 7.49
N SER A 209 13.68 15.23 6.25
CA SER A 209 12.94 14.56 5.16
C SER A 209 13.64 13.27 4.72
N ILE A 210 12.87 12.35 4.13
CA ILE A 210 13.44 11.13 3.53
C ILE A 210 14.42 11.49 2.41
N LEU A 211 14.11 12.51 1.61
CA LEU A 211 15.00 12.98 0.56
C LEU A 211 16.38 13.31 1.11
N LYS A 212 16.44 14.05 2.23
CA LYS A 212 17.72 14.42 2.83
C LYS A 212 18.52 13.22 3.31
N SER A 213 17.86 12.26 3.95
CA SER A 213 18.50 11.00 4.37
C SER A 213 19.02 10.16 3.19
N LEU A 214 18.35 10.22 2.03
CA LEU A 214 18.83 9.56 0.81
C LEU A 214 20.01 10.31 0.16
N GLU A 215 20.04 11.64 0.23
CA GLU A 215 21.16 12.46 -0.24
C GLU A 215 22.44 12.17 0.54
N ASP A 216 22.32 11.94 1.85
CA ASP A 216 23.46 11.61 2.73
C ASP A 216 24.13 10.29 2.32
N LEU A 217 23.43 9.39 1.60
CA LEU A 217 24.00 8.17 1.00
C LEU A 217 24.82 8.46 -0.28
N ARG A 218 24.90 9.72 -0.73
CA ARG A 218 25.63 10.16 -1.93
C ARG A 218 25.26 9.38 -3.19
N LEU A 219 23.98 9.06 -3.35
CA LEU A 219 23.47 8.40 -4.55
C LEU A 219 23.63 9.34 -5.76
N ASP A 220 23.92 8.77 -6.92
CA ASP A 220 23.83 9.53 -8.17
C ASP A 220 22.38 9.96 -8.47
N SER A 221 22.20 10.89 -9.39
CA SER A 221 20.88 11.48 -9.67
C SER A 221 19.86 10.45 -10.18
N GLU A 222 20.32 9.40 -10.87
CA GLU A 222 19.42 8.34 -11.36
C GLU A 222 18.96 7.43 -10.23
N ALA A 223 19.87 7.00 -9.38
CA ALA A 223 19.57 6.16 -8.24
C ALA A 223 18.67 6.88 -7.22
N LEU A 224 18.92 8.17 -6.97
CA LEU A 224 18.08 9.00 -6.12
C LEU A 224 16.65 9.14 -6.70
N ARG A 225 16.53 9.45 -7.98
CA ARG A 225 15.23 9.52 -8.70
C ARG A 225 14.48 8.20 -8.61
N ASP A 226 15.16 7.07 -8.85
CA ASP A 226 14.54 5.74 -8.86
C ASP A 226 14.05 5.34 -7.45
N GLU A 227 14.75 5.76 -6.40
CA GLU A 227 14.33 5.55 -5.01
C GLU A 227 13.11 6.40 -4.66
N ILE A 228 13.10 7.67 -5.05
CA ILE A 228 11.97 8.58 -4.86
C ILE A 228 10.74 8.07 -5.61
N LEU A 229 10.90 7.62 -6.86
CA LEU A 229 9.82 7.02 -7.64
C LEU A 229 9.21 5.81 -6.92
N LEU A 230 10.06 4.91 -6.42
CA LEU A 230 9.59 3.77 -5.64
C LEU A 230 8.78 4.19 -4.42
N ILE A 231 9.30 5.12 -3.61
CA ILE A 231 8.65 5.57 -2.38
C ILE A 231 7.28 6.19 -2.69
N MET A 232 7.19 7.01 -3.72
CA MET A 232 5.93 7.63 -4.16
C MET A 232 4.92 6.58 -4.62
N LEU A 233 5.32 5.65 -5.50
CA LEU A 233 4.47 4.56 -5.97
C LEU A 233 3.98 3.68 -4.81
N ALA A 234 4.90 3.31 -3.91
CA ALA A 234 4.59 2.43 -2.79
C ALA A 234 3.67 3.08 -1.75
N GLY A 235 3.87 4.37 -1.44
CA GLY A 235 3.08 5.07 -0.42
C GLY A 235 1.72 5.54 -0.90
N HIS A 236 1.59 5.89 -2.18
CA HIS A 236 0.38 6.46 -2.75
C HIS A 236 -0.72 5.40 -2.96
N HIS A 237 -0.48 4.41 -3.83
CA HIS A 237 -1.55 3.49 -4.26
C HIS A 237 -1.98 2.50 -3.19
N THR A 238 -1.02 1.98 -2.43
CA THR A 238 -1.34 0.94 -1.44
C THR A 238 -2.20 1.49 -0.31
N THR A 239 -1.82 2.63 0.23
CA THR A 239 -2.57 3.28 1.31
C THR A 239 -3.87 3.89 0.80
N GLY A 240 -3.88 4.50 -0.40
CA GLY A 240 -5.09 5.05 -1.00
C GLY A 240 -6.18 4.00 -1.27
N SER A 241 -5.78 2.81 -1.74
CA SER A 241 -6.69 1.67 -1.90
C SER A 241 -7.26 1.21 -0.55
N ALA A 242 -6.40 1.01 0.47
CA ALA A 242 -6.85 0.62 1.80
C ALA A 242 -7.76 1.69 2.46
N ALA A 243 -7.42 2.97 2.31
CA ALA A 243 -8.22 4.09 2.80
C ALA A 243 -9.61 4.12 2.16
N THR A 244 -9.72 3.81 0.86
CA THR A 244 -11.00 3.70 0.17
C THR A 244 -11.90 2.63 0.79
N TRP A 245 -11.34 1.46 1.11
CA TRP A 245 -12.06 0.39 1.79
C TRP A 245 -12.41 0.75 3.23
N LEU A 246 -11.57 1.51 3.93
CA LEU A 246 -11.91 2.03 5.25
C LEU A 246 -13.15 2.94 5.19
N LEU A 247 -13.20 3.89 4.24
CA LEU A 247 -14.37 4.75 4.03
C LEU A 247 -15.62 3.94 3.69
N TYR A 248 -15.50 2.87 2.91
CA TYR A 248 -16.60 1.94 2.63
C TYR A 248 -17.17 1.35 3.93
N PHE A 249 -16.33 0.85 4.83
CA PHE A 249 -16.80 0.29 6.10
C PHE A 249 -17.38 1.36 7.02
N LEU A 250 -16.81 2.57 7.06
CA LEU A 250 -17.39 3.68 7.83
C LEU A 250 -18.76 4.12 7.30
N ALA A 251 -18.96 4.05 5.98
CA ALA A 251 -20.24 4.41 5.35
C ALA A 251 -21.31 3.31 5.49
N THR A 252 -20.91 2.05 5.66
CA THR A 252 -21.83 0.90 5.69
C THR A 252 -22.06 0.32 7.08
N GLN A 253 -21.27 0.74 8.07
CA GLN A 253 -21.36 0.28 9.46
C GLN A 253 -21.42 1.49 10.42
N PRO A 254 -22.60 2.08 10.63
CA PRO A 254 -22.77 3.25 11.49
C PRO A 254 -22.31 3.04 12.93
N ASP A 255 -22.48 1.84 13.48
CA ASP A 255 -22.02 1.52 14.84
C ASP A 255 -20.50 1.58 14.96
N LEU A 256 -19.77 1.11 13.95
CA LEU A 256 -18.33 1.25 13.88
C LEU A 256 -17.92 2.73 13.83
N ALA A 257 -18.58 3.51 12.98
CA ALA A 257 -18.29 4.93 12.84
C ALA A 257 -18.57 5.70 14.15
N ASN A 258 -19.64 5.36 14.87
CA ASN A 258 -19.95 5.96 16.17
C ASN A 258 -18.89 5.58 17.22
N ALA A 259 -18.54 4.31 17.36
CA ALA A 259 -17.53 3.85 18.29
C ALA A 259 -16.15 4.48 18.00
N LEU A 260 -15.79 4.68 16.72
CA LEU A 260 -14.57 5.38 16.35
C LEU A 260 -14.62 6.89 16.65
N ALA A 261 -15.79 7.53 16.61
CA ALA A 261 -15.95 8.91 17.06
C ALA A 261 -15.74 9.05 18.57
N ASP A 262 -16.24 8.09 19.35
CA ASP A 262 -16.01 8.04 20.80
C ASP A 262 -14.52 7.78 21.12
N GLU A 263 -13.88 6.87 20.38
CA GLU A 263 -12.43 6.66 20.50
C GLU A 263 -11.65 7.92 20.14
N ALA A 264 -12.01 8.63 19.07
CA ALA A 264 -11.38 9.90 18.70
C ALA A 264 -11.47 10.94 19.83
N ALA A 265 -12.64 11.08 20.47
CA ALA A 265 -12.81 11.99 21.61
C ALA A 265 -11.85 11.64 22.76
N SER A 266 -11.60 10.34 23.01
CA SER A 266 -10.71 9.88 24.09
C SER A 266 -9.21 10.19 23.85
N VAL A 267 -8.80 10.30 22.59
CA VAL A 267 -7.41 10.54 22.20
C VAL A 267 -7.14 11.99 21.75
N THR A 268 -8.14 12.83 21.75
CA THR A 268 -8.04 14.25 21.38
C THR A 268 -7.60 15.09 22.60
N ASP A 269 -6.76 16.08 22.37
CA ASP A 269 -6.33 17.04 23.39
C ASP A 269 -7.33 18.20 23.56
N ALA A 270 -7.07 19.09 24.52
CA ALA A 270 -7.92 20.26 24.78
C ALA A 270 -8.02 21.24 23.58
N ARG A 271 -7.08 21.20 22.65
CA ARG A 271 -7.11 21.98 21.40
C ARG A 271 -7.90 21.28 20.28
N GLY A 272 -8.29 20.02 20.51
CA GLY A 272 -8.99 19.16 19.57
C GLY A 272 -8.08 18.52 18.51
N ASP A 273 -6.81 18.45 18.82
CA ASP A 273 -5.85 17.71 17.99
C ASP A 273 -5.69 16.30 18.53
N ILE A 274 -5.50 15.33 17.63
CA ILE A 274 -5.19 13.97 18.04
C ILE A 274 -3.81 13.97 18.72
N ASP A 275 -3.80 13.54 19.99
CA ASP A 275 -2.60 13.45 20.80
C ASP A 275 -1.77 12.24 20.35
N SER A 276 -0.59 12.48 19.78
CA SER A 276 0.31 11.44 19.28
C SER A 276 0.68 10.40 20.36
N THR A 277 0.76 10.81 21.63
CA THR A 277 1.09 9.89 22.73
C THR A 277 -0.07 8.96 23.09
N LYS A 278 -1.30 9.36 22.77
CA LYS A 278 -2.52 8.58 23.01
C LYS A 278 -2.92 7.72 21.80
N LEU A 279 -2.42 7.98 20.60
CA LEU A 279 -2.78 7.25 19.40
C LEU A 279 -2.49 5.73 19.54
N THR A 280 -1.45 5.36 20.26
CA THR A 280 -1.15 3.94 20.59
C THR A 280 -2.21 3.30 21.47
N LYS A 281 -3.02 4.11 22.17
CA LYS A 281 -4.14 3.71 23.03
C LYS A 281 -5.49 3.76 22.32
N ALA A 282 -5.50 3.88 20.99
CA ALA A 282 -6.66 3.83 20.11
C ALA A 282 -6.80 2.43 19.47
N PRO A 283 -7.29 1.41 20.21
CA PRO A 283 -7.28 0.03 19.73
C PRO A 283 -8.28 -0.23 18.62
N LEU A 284 -9.43 0.47 18.59
CA LEU A 284 -10.49 0.21 17.62
C LEU A 284 -10.08 0.72 16.23
N SER A 285 -9.55 1.93 16.10
CA SER A 285 -9.04 2.47 14.84
C SER A 285 -7.91 1.62 14.27
N ARG A 286 -7.03 1.12 15.15
CA ARG A 286 -6.00 0.16 14.77
C ARG A 286 -6.59 -1.17 14.30
N ALA A 287 -7.54 -1.74 15.04
CA ALA A 287 -8.20 -3.00 14.68
C ALA A 287 -8.97 -2.88 13.36
N ALA A 288 -9.68 -1.79 13.15
CA ALA A 288 -10.38 -1.51 11.89
C ALA A 288 -9.38 -1.42 10.71
N THR A 289 -8.26 -0.73 10.90
CA THR A 289 -7.18 -0.67 9.90
C THR A 289 -6.64 -2.06 9.55
N LEU A 290 -6.32 -2.87 10.55
CA LEU A 290 -5.78 -4.21 10.33
C LEU A 290 -6.80 -5.14 9.65
N GLU A 291 -8.08 -4.99 9.97
CA GLU A 291 -9.14 -5.80 9.37
C GLU A 291 -9.43 -5.38 7.90
N VAL A 292 -9.37 -4.09 7.58
CA VAL A 292 -9.36 -3.61 6.19
C VAL A 292 -8.23 -4.27 5.41
N LEU A 293 -7.01 -4.24 5.94
CA LEU A 293 -5.83 -4.84 5.30
C LEU A 293 -5.88 -6.36 5.20
N ARG A 294 -6.64 -7.02 6.07
CA ARG A 294 -6.91 -8.45 5.96
C ARG A 294 -7.86 -8.73 4.79
N LEU A 295 -8.99 -8.05 4.75
CA LEU A 295 -10.02 -8.26 3.71
C LEU A 295 -9.56 -7.76 2.35
N TYR A 296 -8.88 -6.62 2.30
CA TYR A 296 -8.47 -5.98 1.05
C TYR A 296 -6.97 -5.62 1.11
N PRO A 297 -6.08 -6.63 1.12
CA PRO A 297 -4.64 -6.39 1.14
C PRO A 297 -4.22 -5.73 -0.17
N SER A 298 -3.77 -4.48 -0.11
CA SER A 298 -3.36 -3.73 -1.31
C SER A 298 -2.31 -4.48 -2.12
N SER A 299 -1.34 -5.13 -1.44
CA SER A 299 -0.44 -6.10 -2.06
C SER A 299 -1.03 -7.50 -1.90
N TYR A 300 -1.76 -7.98 -2.91
CA TYR A 300 -2.50 -9.25 -2.85
C TYR A 300 -1.66 -10.49 -3.15
N TRP A 301 -0.40 -10.30 -3.58
CA TRP A 301 0.60 -11.35 -3.74
C TRP A 301 2.03 -10.82 -3.64
N TYR A 302 2.94 -11.68 -3.23
CA TYR A 302 4.38 -11.46 -3.21
C TYR A 302 5.06 -12.57 -3.97
N SER A 303 6.15 -12.28 -4.69
CA SER A 303 6.99 -13.29 -5.31
C SER A 303 8.33 -13.42 -4.61
N ARG A 304 8.82 -14.66 -4.59
CA ARG A 304 10.19 -15.02 -4.22
C ARG A 304 10.72 -16.03 -5.25
N GLU A 305 12.02 -16.19 -5.33
CA GLU A 305 12.65 -17.17 -6.21
C GLU A 305 13.81 -17.83 -5.50
N THR A 306 13.86 -19.16 -5.58
CA THR A 306 14.98 -19.92 -5.01
C THR A 306 16.25 -19.67 -5.81
N LYS A 307 17.36 -19.35 -5.15
CA LYS A 307 18.68 -19.14 -5.77
C LYS A 307 19.50 -20.41 -5.82
N ARG A 308 19.24 -21.34 -4.92
CA ARG A 308 19.82 -22.68 -4.85
C ARG A 308 18.72 -23.72 -4.60
N PRO A 309 18.97 -25.01 -4.73
CA PRO A 309 18.03 -26.03 -4.33
C PRO A 309 17.68 -25.91 -2.84
N VAL A 310 16.39 -25.91 -2.51
CA VAL A 310 15.86 -25.84 -1.13
C VAL A 310 14.73 -26.85 -0.97
N GLU A 311 14.50 -27.29 0.25
CA GLU A 311 13.36 -28.13 0.61
C GLU A 311 12.38 -27.30 1.45
N LEU A 312 11.13 -27.22 1.03
CA LEU A 312 10.06 -26.49 1.70
C LEU A 312 8.78 -27.34 1.72
N GLY A 313 8.23 -27.55 2.92
CA GLY A 313 7.00 -28.34 3.06
C GLY A 313 7.11 -29.74 2.44
N GLY A 314 8.25 -30.41 2.60
CA GLY A 314 8.50 -31.74 2.01
C GLY A 314 8.73 -31.74 0.48
N VAL A 315 8.71 -30.56 -0.18
CA VAL A 315 8.93 -30.44 -1.63
C VAL A 315 10.34 -29.96 -1.91
N LYS A 316 11.09 -30.73 -2.70
CA LYS A 316 12.42 -30.35 -3.21
C LYS A 316 12.27 -29.39 -4.39
N LEU A 317 12.69 -28.15 -4.21
CA LEU A 317 12.63 -27.08 -5.18
C LEU A 317 14.01 -26.85 -5.77
N ARG A 318 14.12 -26.80 -7.10
CA ARG A 318 15.38 -26.46 -7.78
C ARG A 318 15.61 -24.94 -7.78
N ALA A 319 16.84 -24.51 -7.99
CA ALA A 319 17.13 -23.10 -8.25
C ALA A 319 16.27 -22.54 -9.39
N GLY A 320 15.86 -21.27 -9.30
CA GLY A 320 14.98 -20.61 -10.26
C GLY A 320 13.50 -20.98 -10.11
N THR A 321 13.09 -21.62 -9.00
CA THR A 321 11.68 -21.86 -8.69
C THR A 321 11.04 -20.61 -8.09
N SER A 322 9.95 -20.15 -8.68
CA SER A 322 9.18 -19.01 -8.16
C SER A 322 8.17 -19.48 -7.10
N LEU A 323 8.11 -18.75 -5.98
CA LEU A 323 7.18 -18.95 -4.89
C LEU A 323 6.25 -17.73 -4.83
N ILE A 324 4.95 -17.97 -4.86
CA ILE A 324 3.92 -16.93 -4.72
C ILE A 324 3.29 -17.06 -3.35
N VAL A 325 3.44 -16.02 -2.52
CA VAL A 325 2.70 -15.88 -1.26
C VAL A 325 1.55 -14.92 -1.52
N SER A 326 0.31 -15.38 -1.39
CA SER A 326 -0.86 -14.55 -1.65
C SER A 326 -1.57 -14.18 -0.35
N PRO A 327 -1.44 -12.92 0.15
CA PRO A 327 -2.28 -12.42 1.23
C PRO A 327 -3.76 -12.55 0.90
N TRP A 328 -4.17 -12.32 -0.35
CA TRP A 328 -5.56 -12.49 -0.76
C TRP A 328 -6.12 -13.88 -0.44
N HIS A 329 -5.37 -14.94 -0.69
CA HIS A 329 -5.74 -16.29 -0.32
C HIS A 329 -5.63 -16.52 1.20
N LEU A 330 -4.44 -16.29 1.77
CA LEU A 330 -4.15 -16.61 3.17
C LEU A 330 -5.06 -15.88 4.18
N HIS A 331 -5.45 -14.66 3.86
CA HIS A 331 -6.32 -13.84 4.71
C HIS A 331 -7.81 -14.24 4.62
N ARG A 332 -8.17 -15.05 3.64
CA ARG A 332 -9.55 -15.52 3.42
C ARG A 332 -9.73 -17.02 3.64
N ASP A 333 -8.68 -17.70 4.05
CA ASP A 333 -8.70 -19.13 4.27
C ASP A 333 -9.42 -19.49 5.59
N ALA A 334 -10.50 -20.24 5.51
CA ALA A 334 -11.30 -20.65 6.65
C ALA A 334 -10.52 -21.55 7.66
N ARG A 335 -9.42 -22.16 7.23
CA ARG A 335 -8.51 -22.90 8.12
C ARG A 335 -7.83 -21.99 9.15
N TYR A 336 -7.68 -20.70 8.82
CA TYR A 336 -6.94 -19.73 9.62
C TYR A 336 -7.80 -18.62 10.21
N TRP A 337 -9.01 -18.39 9.65
CA TRP A 337 -9.90 -17.30 10.02
C TRP A 337 -11.34 -17.78 10.13
N THR A 338 -11.95 -17.63 11.28
CA THR A 338 -13.40 -17.88 11.46
C THR A 338 -14.16 -16.80 10.67
N ASP A 339 -15.18 -17.18 9.90
CA ASP A 339 -15.96 -16.28 9.05
C ASP A 339 -15.07 -15.33 8.22
N PRO A 340 -14.20 -15.88 7.35
CA PRO A 340 -13.08 -15.14 6.77
C PRO A 340 -13.50 -13.94 5.88
N LEU A 341 -14.73 -13.88 5.41
CA LEU A 341 -15.24 -12.80 4.57
C LEU A 341 -15.95 -11.70 5.36
N THR A 342 -16.20 -11.89 6.64
CA THR A 342 -16.88 -10.92 7.52
C THR A 342 -15.85 -9.94 8.08
N PHE A 343 -16.17 -8.63 8.03
CA PHE A 343 -15.40 -7.60 8.72
C PHE A 343 -15.63 -7.68 10.23
N ASN A 344 -14.55 -7.87 11.00
CA ASN A 344 -14.62 -8.03 12.44
C ASN A 344 -13.37 -7.48 13.14
N THR A 345 -13.51 -6.37 13.85
CA THR A 345 -12.43 -5.69 14.57
C THR A 345 -11.93 -6.42 15.82
N ALA A 346 -12.65 -7.44 16.29
CA ALA A 346 -12.22 -8.24 17.47
C ALA A 346 -11.14 -9.29 17.16
N ARG A 347 -10.69 -9.41 15.91
CA ARG A 347 -9.70 -10.40 15.51
C ARG A 347 -8.30 -10.09 16.04
N LEU A 348 -7.57 -11.14 16.42
CA LEU A 348 -6.16 -11.05 16.82
C LEU A 348 -5.24 -11.19 15.60
N HIS A 349 -5.19 -10.16 14.74
CA HIS A 349 -4.46 -10.19 13.47
C HIS A 349 -2.97 -10.50 13.64
N MET A 350 -2.29 -9.81 14.52
CA MET A 350 -0.83 -9.84 14.63
C MET A 350 -0.29 -11.17 15.16
N SER A 351 -1.10 -11.97 15.85
CA SER A 351 -0.73 -13.31 16.30
C SER A 351 -0.95 -14.40 15.25
N ASN A 352 -1.74 -14.10 14.20
CA ASN A 352 -2.03 -15.06 13.15
C ASN A 352 -0.93 -15.07 12.09
N LYS A 353 -0.26 -16.22 11.93
CA LYS A 353 0.83 -16.39 10.94
C LYS A 353 0.37 -16.25 9.47
N ALA A 354 -0.93 -16.38 9.21
CA ALA A 354 -1.50 -16.14 7.89
C ALA A 354 -1.62 -14.64 7.58
N TYR A 355 -1.51 -13.73 8.59
CA TYR A 355 -1.64 -12.29 8.41
C TYR A 355 -0.34 -11.65 7.93
N VAL A 356 -0.24 -11.33 6.64
CA VAL A 356 0.98 -10.81 6.02
C VAL A 356 0.72 -9.68 5.01
N PRO A 357 -0.09 -8.66 5.34
CA PRO A 357 -0.41 -7.59 4.39
C PRO A 357 0.81 -6.74 4.02
N PHE A 358 1.84 -6.73 4.86
CA PHE A 358 3.09 -5.99 4.68
C PHE A 358 4.30 -6.89 4.35
N GLY A 359 4.05 -8.17 4.02
CA GLY A 359 5.11 -9.16 3.94
C GLY A 359 5.76 -9.44 5.30
N SER A 360 6.97 -9.98 5.30
CA SER A 360 7.73 -10.30 6.53
C SER A 360 9.23 -10.35 6.24
N GLY A 361 10.06 -10.44 7.32
CA GLY A 361 11.51 -10.58 7.23
C GLY A 361 12.22 -9.30 6.76
N THR A 362 13.40 -9.46 6.18
CA THR A 362 14.28 -8.36 5.74
C THR A 362 13.65 -7.48 4.65
N ARG A 363 12.63 -7.99 3.97
CA ARG A 363 11.89 -7.33 2.88
C ARG A 363 10.48 -6.90 3.27
N ALA A 364 10.13 -6.92 4.56
CA ALA A 364 8.86 -6.37 5.03
C ALA A 364 8.70 -4.89 4.62
N CYS A 365 7.48 -4.41 4.52
CA CYS A 365 7.21 -3.01 4.17
C CYS A 365 7.90 -2.06 5.15
N VAL A 366 8.74 -1.16 4.63
CA VAL A 366 9.43 -0.15 5.45
C VAL A 366 8.45 0.92 5.96
N GLY A 367 7.38 1.20 5.20
CA GLY A 367 6.34 2.17 5.52
C GLY A 367 5.18 1.62 6.36
N MET A 368 5.27 0.39 6.90
CA MET A 368 4.17 -0.23 7.65
C MET A 368 3.65 0.66 8.80
N GLY A 369 4.57 1.23 9.60
CA GLY A 369 4.21 2.11 10.70
C GLY A 369 3.48 3.36 10.24
N LEU A 370 3.97 4.01 9.19
CA LEU A 370 3.35 5.19 8.58
C LEU A 370 1.95 4.87 8.04
N ALA A 371 1.81 3.78 7.28
CA ALA A 371 0.54 3.39 6.68
C ALA A 371 -0.53 3.07 7.74
N ILE A 372 -0.18 2.35 8.81
CA ILE A 372 -1.11 2.06 9.91
C ILE A 372 -1.50 3.36 10.62
N MET A 373 -0.55 4.23 10.92
CA MET A 373 -0.82 5.52 11.57
C MET A 373 -1.71 6.42 10.71
N GLU A 374 -1.43 6.54 9.42
CA GLU A 374 -2.24 7.31 8.47
C GLU A 374 -3.69 6.81 8.41
N MET A 375 -3.87 5.49 8.35
CA MET A 375 -5.19 4.87 8.35
C MET A 375 -5.94 5.05 9.67
N GLN A 376 -5.25 4.99 10.82
CA GLN A 376 -5.85 5.26 12.13
C GLN A 376 -6.30 6.72 12.23
N LEU A 377 -5.45 7.67 11.83
CA LEU A 377 -5.78 9.09 11.82
C LEU A 377 -6.96 9.38 10.90
N LEU A 378 -6.99 8.76 9.71
CA LEU A 378 -8.12 8.90 8.79
C LEU A 378 -9.42 8.38 9.42
N ALA A 379 -9.40 7.22 10.06
CA ALA A 379 -10.57 6.66 10.74
C ALA A 379 -11.11 7.58 11.82
N LEU A 380 -10.22 8.11 12.67
CA LEU A 380 -10.58 8.97 13.80
C LEU A 380 -11.07 10.34 13.34
N GLU A 381 -10.37 11.00 12.42
CA GLU A 381 -10.72 12.33 11.91
C GLU A 381 -12.03 12.32 11.12
N ILE A 382 -12.26 11.30 10.29
CA ILE A 382 -13.52 11.14 9.54
C ILE A 382 -14.68 10.84 10.52
N ALA A 383 -14.50 9.87 11.41
CA ALA A 383 -15.57 9.47 12.33
C ALA A 383 -15.98 10.58 13.29
N SER A 384 -15.04 11.41 13.76
CA SER A 384 -15.34 12.55 14.63
C SER A 384 -15.98 13.73 13.92
N SER A 385 -15.67 13.95 12.63
CA SER A 385 -16.03 15.18 11.93
C SER A 385 -17.28 15.07 11.05
N CYS A 386 -17.57 13.86 10.53
CA CYS A 386 -18.62 13.68 9.54
C CYS A 386 -19.25 12.29 9.57
N SER A 387 -20.40 12.17 8.92
CA SER A 387 -21.05 10.92 8.57
C SER A 387 -20.94 10.67 7.08
N LEU A 388 -20.79 9.41 6.71
CA LEU A 388 -20.66 8.95 5.34
C LEU A 388 -21.85 8.09 4.95
N ALA A 389 -22.27 8.17 3.69
CA ALA A 389 -23.30 7.31 3.12
C ALA A 389 -22.93 6.90 1.69
N ILE A 390 -23.32 5.72 1.28
CA ILE A 390 -23.21 5.25 -0.10
C ILE A 390 -24.61 5.19 -0.69
N PRO A 391 -25.00 6.17 -1.53
CA PRO A 391 -26.36 6.27 -2.05
C PRO A 391 -26.73 5.11 -2.98
N SER A 392 -25.75 4.61 -3.72
CA SER A 392 -25.91 3.42 -4.55
C SER A 392 -24.67 2.55 -4.42
N ARG A 393 -24.83 1.30 -3.98
CA ARG A 393 -23.72 0.36 -3.98
C ARG A 393 -23.35 0.03 -5.42
N PRO A 394 -22.04 -0.09 -5.72
CA PRO A 394 -21.62 -0.64 -7.00
C PRO A 394 -22.21 -2.04 -7.21
N ASP A 395 -22.61 -2.36 -8.44
CA ASP A 395 -23.14 -3.69 -8.78
C ASP A 395 -22.14 -4.79 -8.47
N VAL A 396 -20.85 -4.46 -8.56
CA VAL A 396 -19.73 -5.36 -8.25
C VAL A 396 -18.82 -4.71 -7.22
N MET A 397 -18.69 -5.34 -6.07
CA MET A 397 -17.81 -4.91 -4.98
C MET A 397 -16.41 -5.54 -5.03
N ASP A 398 -16.12 -6.31 -6.09
CA ASP A 398 -14.83 -6.97 -6.23
C ASP A 398 -13.73 -5.98 -6.65
N PRO A 399 -12.58 -5.99 -5.96
CA PRO A 399 -11.47 -5.16 -6.36
C PRO A 399 -10.86 -5.63 -7.67
N LYS A 400 -10.42 -4.69 -8.50
CA LYS A 400 -9.70 -4.99 -9.74
C LYS A 400 -8.23 -5.26 -9.44
N PRO A 401 -7.71 -6.46 -9.74
CA PRO A 401 -6.29 -6.74 -9.60
C PRO A 401 -5.46 -5.97 -10.63
N SER A 402 -4.47 -5.24 -10.14
CA SER A 402 -3.47 -4.51 -10.92
C SER A 402 -2.11 -4.65 -10.21
N ILE A 403 -1.27 -3.63 -10.18
CA ILE A 403 -0.06 -3.59 -9.31
C ILE A 403 -0.50 -3.74 -7.85
N THR A 404 -1.59 -3.08 -7.50
CA THR A 404 -2.31 -3.20 -6.24
C THR A 404 -3.75 -3.61 -6.50
N LEU A 405 -4.52 -3.92 -5.46
CA LEU A 405 -5.96 -4.07 -5.57
C LEU A 405 -6.61 -2.68 -5.69
N ILE A 406 -7.21 -2.40 -6.85
CA ILE A 406 -7.94 -1.15 -7.08
C ILE A 406 -9.38 -1.36 -6.64
N PRO A 407 -9.91 -0.56 -5.68
CA PRO A 407 -11.33 -0.59 -5.32
C PRO A 407 -12.23 -0.26 -6.51
N PRO A 408 -13.48 -0.74 -6.54
CA PRO A 408 -14.45 -0.29 -7.53
C PRO A 408 -14.71 1.22 -7.37
N VAL A 409 -15.22 1.86 -8.42
CA VAL A 409 -15.62 3.26 -8.34
C VAL A 409 -16.76 3.39 -7.35
N MET A 410 -16.56 4.14 -6.27
CA MET A 410 -17.54 4.38 -5.22
C MET A 410 -17.74 5.88 -5.01
N ARG A 411 -18.96 6.35 -5.23
CA ARG A 411 -19.35 7.69 -4.79
C ARG A 411 -19.85 7.64 -3.37
N ILE A 412 -19.26 8.47 -2.52
CA ILE A 412 -19.63 8.60 -1.11
C ILE A 412 -20.20 10.00 -0.91
N GLU A 413 -21.35 10.05 -0.25
CA GLU A 413 -21.94 11.28 0.27
C GLU A 413 -21.42 11.53 1.69
N ILE A 414 -21.20 12.81 2.01
CA ILE A 414 -20.65 13.23 3.28
C ILE A 414 -21.46 14.40 3.84
N GLN A 415 -21.71 14.34 5.14
CA GLN A 415 -22.36 15.40 5.90
C GLN A 415 -21.57 15.68 7.18
N PRO A 416 -21.44 16.95 7.59
CA PRO A 416 -20.86 17.27 8.89
C PRO A 416 -21.61 16.52 9.99
N ARG A 417 -20.88 15.95 10.95
CA ARG A 417 -21.49 15.43 12.16
C ARG A 417 -21.85 16.62 13.06
N ALA A 418 -23.05 16.62 13.63
CA ALA A 418 -23.40 17.62 14.63
C ALA A 418 -22.41 17.50 15.80
N MET A 419 -21.57 18.51 15.99
CA MET A 419 -20.60 18.53 17.08
C MET A 419 -21.33 18.73 18.41
N PRO A 420 -20.96 18.02 19.49
CA PRO A 420 -21.35 18.44 20.82
C PRO A 420 -20.86 19.89 21.02
N ALA A 421 -21.67 20.72 21.69
CA ALA A 421 -21.61 22.20 21.76
C ALA A 421 -20.25 22.86 22.14
N VAL A 422 -19.20 22.09 22.38
CA VAL A 422 -17.88 22.60 22.85
C VAL A 422 -16.90 22.89 21.69
N ALA A 423 -17.19 22.47 20.45
CA ALA A 423 -16.21 22.53 19.35
C ALA A 423 -16.64 23.39 18.14
N SER A 424 -17.73 24.17 18.24
CA SER A 424 -18.30 24.92 17.09
C SER A 424 -17.48 26.14 16.61
N SER A 425 -16.37 26.49 17.25
CA SER A 425 -15.55 27.65 16.87
C SER A 425 -14.44 27.39 15.83
N ARG A 426 -14.39 26.22 15.19
CA ARG A 426 -13.19 25.76 14.43
C ARG A 426 -13.36 25.59 12.94
N LEU A 427 -14.58 25.65 12.41
CA LEU A 427 -14.81 25.51 10.95
C LEU A 427 -14.90 26.86 10.22
N THR A 428 -14.73 27.98 10.94
CA THR A 428 -14.84 29.34 10.38
C THR A 428 -13.57 30.19 10.49
N ALA A 429 -12.40 29.62 10.82
CA ALA A 429 -11.14 30.35 10.86
C ALA A 429 -10.17 29.91 9.75
#